data_560dc8dee5dc7760aa09acaefe5d6dbd
#
_entry.id   560dc8dee5dc7760aa09acaefe5d6dbd
#
_cell.length_a   1.000
_cell.length_b   1.000
_cell.length_c   1.000
_cell.angle_alpha   90.00
_cell.angle_beta   90.00
_cell.angle_gamma   90.00
#
_symmetry.space_group_name_H-M   'P 1'
#
loop_
_entity.id
_entity.type
_entity.pdbx_description
1 polymer ?
#
loop_
_entity_poly.entity_id
_entity_poly.type
_entity_poly.pdbx_seq_one_letter_code
_entity_poly.pdbx_strand_id
1 'polypeptide(L)'
;MKKQSLKDNLVYQRKLKGLTQDELAEKTTVGVRTIQRIEKGEVQPHLQTIKLLAVGLDIEVDDLIVLNNPKEETIQRKWMLLLHASPFFGLIIPFANVLFPLFTWMGKAEDNKIYDTHGRAVVNFHCTINLMLIISLLLFFPFPGYNFIITGLVFLFGIVFSLKNVMSALGSGTCNYPLSIPFLKPKINK
;
A
#
# COMPACT_ATOMS: atom_id res chain seq x y z
N MET A 1 -7.21 6.63 -4.07
CA MET A 1 -7.13 7.49 -5.28
C MET A 1 -7.74 6.73 -6.45
N LYS A 2 -8.70 7.34 -7.20
CA LYS A 2 -9.22 6.73 -8.44
C LYS A 2 -8.06 6.60 -9.43
N LYS A 3 -7.82 5.40 -9.94
CA LYS A 3 -6.87 5.14 -11.03
C LYS A 3 -7.35 5.95 -12.23
N GLN A 4 -6.70 7.08 -12.54
CA GLN A 4 -7.03 7.87 -13.72
C GLN A 4 -6.74 7.03 -14.96
N SER A 5 -7.67 7.01 -15.91
CA SER A 5 -7.50 6.22 -17.13
C SER A 5 -6.57 6.94 -18.12
N LEU A 6 -5.91 6.18 -18.99
CA LEU A 6 -5.05 6.77 -20.04
C LEU A 6 -5.77 7.91 -20.79
N LYS A 7 -7.06 7.74 -21.12
CA LYS A 7 -7.84 8.77 -21.81
C LYS A 7 -7.92 10.09 -21.02
N ASP A 8 -8.15 9.98 -19.71
CA ASP A 8 -8.30 11.15 -18.84
C ASP A 8 -6.95 11.88 -18.69
N ASN A 9 -5.87 11.11 -18.52
CA ASN A 9 -4.52 11.65 -18.43
C ASN A 9 -4.08 12.31 -19.74
N LEU A 10 -4.33 11.66 -20.88
CA LEU A 10 -3.98 12.23 -22.20
C LEU A 10 -4.70 13.56 -22.46
N VAL A 11 -6.00 13.62 -22.21
CA VAL A 11 -6.79 14.86 -22.34
C VAL A 11 -6.27 15.94 -21.40
N TYR A 12 -5.98 15.57 -20.16
CA TYR A 12 -5.46 16.49 -19.15
C TYR A 12 -4.11 17.08 -19.56
N GLN A 13 -3.13 16.23 -19.91
CA GLN A 13 -1.78 16.66 -20.28
C GLN A 13 -1.78 17.50 -21.56
N ARG A 14 -2.55 17.09 -22.57
CA ARG A 14 -2.68 17.87 -23.80
C ARG A 14 -3.24 19.26 -23.54
N LYS A 15 -4.32 19.37 -22.77
CA LYS A 15 -4.91 20.66 -22.41
C LYS A 15 -3.99 21.52 -21.54
N LEU A 16 -3.24 20.89 -20.63
CA LEU A 16 -2.24 21.59 -19.80
C LEU A 16 -1.15 22.25 -20.65
N LYS A 17 -0.74 21.57 -21.75
CA LYS A 17 0.22 22.10 -22.74
C LYS A 17 -0.43 23.05 -23.76
N GLY A 18 -1.75 23.31 -23.68
CA GLY A 18 -2.48 24.19 -24.58
C GLY A 18 -2.64 23.67 -26.01
N LEU A 19 -2.44 22.36 -26.24
CA LEU A 19 -2.46 21.77 -27.58
C LEU A 19 -3.87 21.33 -28.00
N THR A 20 -4.19 21.52 -29.29
CA THR A 20 -5.31 20.85 -29.97
C THR A 20 -4.94 19.40 -30.29
N GLN A 21 -5.92 18.59 -30.70
CA GLN A 21 -5.67 17.21 -31.14
C GLN A 21 -4.83 17.16 -32.42
N ASP A 22 -5.04 18.14 -33.31
CA ASP A 22 -4.29 18.26 -34.57
C ASP A 22 -2.83 18.63 -34.30
N GLU A 23 -2.56 19.62 -33.46
CA GLU A 23 -1.20 19.99 -33.05
C GLU A 23 -0.45 18.86 -32.34
N LEU A 24 -1.16 18.06 -31.51
CA LEU A 24 -0.55 16.89 -30.91
C LEU A 24 -0.22 15.82 -31.95
N ALA A 25 -1.07 15.62 -32.95
CA ALA A 25 -0.82 14.70 -34.05
C ALA A 25 0.42 15.09 -34.88
N GLU A 26 0.56 16.38 -35.17
CA GLU A 26 1.75 16.91 -35.87
C GLU A 26 3.05 16.67 -35.08
N LYS A 27 2.99 16.85 -33.76
CA LYS A 27 4.16 16.62 -32.86
C LYS A 27 4.54 15.16 -32.67
N THR A 28 3.59 14.24 -32.83
CA THR A 28 3.77 12.83 -32.40
C THR A 28 3.84 11.82 -33.51
N THR A 29 3.61 12.18 -34.75
CA THR A 29 3.40 11.25 -35.87
C THR A 29 2.21 10.28 -35.69
N VAL A 30 1.41 10.48 -34.64
CA VAL A 30 0.19 9.70 -34.37
C VAL A 30 -0.99 10.40 -35.03
N GLY A 31 -1.71 9.71 -35.90
CA GLY A 31 -2.84 10.32 -36.63
C GLY A 31 -3.91 10.89 -35.71
N VAL A 32 -4.46 12.04 -36.07
CA VAL A 32 -5.53 12.76 -35.31
C VAL A 32 -6.68 11.82 -34.94
N ARG A 33 -7.13 10.99 -35.88
CA ARG A 33 -8.23 10.02 -35.65
C ARG A 33 -7.88 9.00 -34.56
N THR A 34 -6.61 8.61 -34.46
CA THR A 34 -6.13 7.69 -33.40
C THR A 34 -6.16 8.40 -32.05
N ILE A 35 -5.68 9.66 -31.98
CA ILE A 35 -5.72 10.47 -30.76
C ILE A 35 -7.17 10.63 -30.29
N GLN A 36 -8.09 10.98 -31.18
CA GLN A 36 -9.51 11.13 -30.88
C GLN A 36 -10.12 9.84 -30.28
N ARG A 37 -9.80 8.68 -30.87
CA ARG A 37 -10.29 7.39 -30.37
C ARG A 37 -9.72 7.02 -29.00
N ILE A 38 -8.46 7.35 -28.75
CA ILE A 38 -7.81 7.15 -27.43
C ILE A 38 -8.49 8.05 -26.39
N GLU A 39 -8.68 9.34 -26.69
CA GLU A 39 -9.32 10.30 -25.77
C GLU A 39 -10.79 9.98 -25.49
N LYS A 40 -11.50 9.35 -26.42
CA LYS A 40 -12.85 8.81 -26.20
C LYS A 40 -12.86 7.48 -25.42
N GLY A 41 -11.70 6.81 -25.30
CA GLY A 41 -11.60 5.50 -24.70
C GLY A 41 -12.08 4.34 -25.58
N GLU A 42 -12.22 4.57 -26.90
CA GLU A 42 -12.66 3.58 -27.88
C GLU A 42 -11.57 2.55 -28.21
N VAL A 43 -10.31 2.90 -27.97
CA VAL A 43 -9.16 2.04 -28.26
C VAL A 43 -8.11 2.16 -27.16
N GLN A 44 -7.47 1.03 -26.83
CA GLN A 44 -6.26 1.02 -26.01
C GLN A 44 -5.05 0.96 -26.95
N PRO A 45 -4.20 2.02 -26.99
CA PRO A 45 -3.05 2.05 -27.88
C PRO A 45 -1.94 1.12 -27.37
N HIS A 46 -1.11 0.65 -28.29
CA HIS A 46 0.11 -0.04 -27.93
C HIS A 46 1.10 0.88 -27.20
N LEU A 47 1.99 0.30 -26.39
CA LEU A 47 2.99 1.05 -25.62
C LEU A 47 3.84 1.99 -26.50
N GLN A 48 4.14 1.60 -27.74
CA GLN A 48 4.86 2.44 -28.67
C GLN A 48 4.12 3.74 -28.99
N THR A 49 2.81 3.68 -29.20
CA THR A 49 1.96 4.86 -29.43
C THR A 49 1.93 5.76 -28.19
N ILE A 50 1.87 5.15 -26.99
CA ILE A 50 1.89 5.92 -25.74
C ILE A 50 3.24 6.64 -25.56
N LYS A 51 4.36 5.99 -25.91
CA LYS A 51 5.68 6.63 -25.89
C LYS A 51 5.77 7.82 -26.85
N LEU A 52 5.22 7.69 -28.06
CA LEU A 52 5.19 8.79 -29.02
C LEU A 52 4.35 9.97 -28.50
N LEU A 53 3.21 9.68 -27.86
CA LEU A 53 2.37 10.72 -27.26
C LEU A 53 3.07 11.40 -26.07
N ALA A 54 3.79 10.65 -25.23
CA ALA A 54 4.56 11.20 -24.12
C ALA A 54 5.67 12.14 -24.61
N VAL A 55 6.42 11.71 -25.63
CA VAL A 55 7.46 12.54 -26.27
C VAL A 55 6.87 13.82 -26.86
N GLY A 56 5.76 13.73 -27.59
CA GLY A 56 5.12 14.90 -28.20
C GLY A 56 4.52 15.88 -27.17
N LEU A 57 4.18 15.38 -25.98
CA LEU A 57 3.72 16.17 -24.85
C LEU A 57 4.87 16.67 -23.95
N ASP A 58 6.09 16.22 -24.19
CA ASP A 58 7.26 16.51 -23.32
C ASP A 58 6.99 16.15 -21.85
N ILE A 59 6.60 14.89 -21.63
CA ILE A 59 6.31 14.29 -20.32
C ILE A 59 6.84 12.86 -20.25
N GLU A 60 6.90 12.30 -19.03
CA GLU A 60 7.22 10.89 -18.85
C GLU A 60 6.03 9.99 -19.21
N VAL A 61 6.31 8.76 -19.64
CA VAL A 61 5.27 7.77 -19.96
C VAL A 61 4.37 7.50 -18.77
N ASP A 62 4.92 7.55 -17.55
CA ASP A 62 4.21 7.32 -16.29
C ASP A 62 3.17 8.41 -15.98
N ASP A 63 3.29 9.59 -16.58
CA ASP A 63 2.27 10.65 -16.49
C ASP A 63 1.02 10.33 -17.32
N LEU A 64 1.17 9.49 -18.37
CA LEU A 64 0.04 9.01 -19.17
C LEU A 64 -0.54 7.71 -18.65
N ILE A 65 0.30 6.74 -18.29
CA ILE A 65 -0.12 5.43 -17.80
C ILE A 65 0.75 4.98 -16.63
N VAL A 66 0.13 4.34 -15.67
CA VAL A 66 0.89 3.57 -14.68
C VAL A 66 1.25 2.24 -15.30
N LEU A 67 2.51 2.07 -15.70
CA LEU A 67 3.03 0.78 -16.13
C LEU A 67 3.13 -0.12 -14.90
N ASN A 68 2.11 -0.94 -14.68
CA ASN A 68 2.21 -1.99 -13.67
C ASN A 68 3.26 -3.00 -14.12
N ASN A 69 4.40 -3.02 -13.44
CA ASN A 69 5.39 -4.08 -13.60
C ASN A 69 4.88 -5.32 -12.83
N PRO A 70 4.47 -6.41 -13.50
CA PRO A 70 3.95 -7.60 -12.82
C PRO A 70 4.96 -8.20 -11.84
N LYS A 71 6.25 -7.99 -12.09
CA LYS A 71 7.34 -8.44 -11.22
C LYS A 71 7.36 -7.62 -9.93
N GLU A 72 7.21 -6.31 -10.02
CA GLU A 72 7.14 -5.42 -8.85
C GLU A 72 5.90 -5.66 -8.01
N GLU A 73 4.73 -5.83 -8.64
CA GLU A 73 3.50 -6.21 -7.94
C GLU A 73 3.66 -7.53 -7.17
N THR A 74 4.31 -8.52 -7.80
CA THR A 74 4.57 -9.82 -7.14
C THR A 74 5.51 -9.66 -5.96
N ILE A 75 6.58 -8.87 -6.11
CA ILE A 75 7.53 -8.58 -5.03
C ILE A 75 6.82 -7.81 -3.90
N GLN A 76 6.04 -6.80 -4.23
CA GLN A 76 5.26 -6.04 -3.25
C GLN A 76 4.32 -6.94 -2.46
N ARG A 77 3.55 -7.81 -3.13
CA ARG A 77 2.65 -8.76 -2.46
C ARG A 77 3.39 -9.71 -1.52
N LYS A 78 4.57 -10.21 -1.90
CA LYS A 78 5.40 -11.05 -1.03
C LYS A 78 5.86 -10.32 0.23
N TRP A 79 6.32 -9.08 0.10
CA TRP A 79 6.74 -8.27 1.25
C TRP A 79 5.56 -7.90 2.15
N MET A 80 4.40 -7.56 1.57
CA MET A 80 3.19 -7.30 2.33
C MET A 80 2.71 -8.55 3.09
N LEU A 81 2.74 -9.72 2.44
CA LEU A 81 2.45 -10.98 3.11
C LEU A 81 3.42 -11.23 4.27
N LEU A 82 4.73 -11.11 4.04
CA LEU A 82 5.74 -11.32 5.08
C LEU A 82 5.52 -10.37 6.25
N LEU A 83 5.29 -9.09 5.99
CA LEU A 83 5.09 -8.06 7.00
C LEU A 83 3.86 -8.33 7.89
N HIS A 84 2.71 -8.68 7.29
CA HIS A 84 1.46 -8.89 8.01
C HIS A 84 1.30 -10.31 8.58
N ALA A 85 2.00 -11.32 8.02
CA ALA A 85 1.94 -12.70 8.50
C ALA A 85 3.04 -13.01 9.53
N SER A 86 4.16 -12.29 9.51
CA SER A 86 5.26 -12.53 10.46
C SER A 86 4.88 -12.43 11.93
N PRO A 87 3.89 -11.61 12.36
CA PRO A 87 3.45 -11.61 13.75
C PRO A 87 2.97 -12.96 14.28
N PHE A 88 2.47 -13.85 13.40
CA PHE A 88 2.01 -15.18 13.84
C PHE A 88 3.14 -16.06 14.40
N PHE A 89 4.41 -15.76 14.11
CA PHE A 89 5.52 -16.41 14.81
C PHE A 89 5.53 -16.14 16.31
N GLY A 90 4.86 -15.09 16.78
CA GLY A 90 4.64 -14.82 18.20
C GLY A 90 3.82 -15.89 18.94
N LEU A 91 3.13 -16.77 18.21
CA LEU A 91 2.43 -17.92 18.78
C LEU A 91 3.41 -19.00 19.28
N ILE A 92 4.63 -19.03 18.75
CA ILE A 92 5.65 -20.02 19.04
C ILE A 92 6.80 -19.38 19.84
N ILE A 93 7.23 -18.19 19.42
CA ILE A 93 8.37 -17.48 20.00
C ILE A 93 7.89 -16.19 20.66
N PRO A 94 8.06 -16.01 21.98
CA PRO A 94 7.67 -14.80 22.69
C PRO A 94 8.25 -13.54 22.01
N PHE A 95 7.43 -12.50 21.90
CA PHE A 95 7.77 -11.20 21.28
C PHE A 95 8.08 -11.24 19.77
N ALA A 96 8.10 -12.39 19.11
CA ALA A 96 8.30 -12.48 17.66
C ALA A 96 7.21 -11.78 16.86
N ASN A 97 6.01 -11.62 17.43
CA ASN A 97 4.90 -10.84 16.87
C ASN A 97 5.24 -9.34 16.69
N VAL A 98 6.25 -8.82 17.39
CA VAL A 98 6.79 -7.45 17.21
C VAL A 98 8.12 -7.48 16.48
N LEU A 99 9.04 -8.36 16.87
CA LEU A 99 10.42 -8.36 16.37
C LEU A 99 10.48 -8.66 14.87
N PHE A 100 9.78 -9.68 14.38
CA PHE A 100 9.82 -10.05 12.97
C PHE A 100 9.26 -8.97 12.05
N PRO A 101 8.05 -8.41 12.28
CA PRO A 101 7.58 -7.29 11.46
C PRO A 101 8.46 -6.05 11.62
N LEU A 102 9.06 -5.81 12.79
CA LEU A 102 9.98 -4.70 13.00
C LEU A 102 11.22 -4.82 12.10
N PHE A 103 11.89 -5.97 12.09
CA PHE A 103 13.05 -6.20 11.22
C PHE A 103 12.67 -6.15 9.74
N THR A 104 11.54 -6.74 9.37
CA THR A 104 11.03 -6.69 7.99
C THR A 104 10.77 -5.26 7.56
N TRP A 105 10.13 -4.45 8.42
CA TRP A 105 9.87 -3.03 8.17
C TRP A 105 11.17 -2.22 8.06
N MET A 106 12.10 -2.37 9.00
CA MET A 106 13.38 -1.65 8.98
C MET A 106 14.17 -1.90 7.69
N GLY A 107 14.15 -3.13 7.18
CA GLY A 107 14.84 -3.50 5.94
C GLY A 107 14.15 -3.02 4.66
N LYS A 108 12.90 -2.53 4.73
CA LYS A 108 12.10 -2.19 3.54
C LYS A 108 11.38 -0.84 3.61
N ALA A 109 11.44 -0.16 4.73
CA ALA A 109 10.74 1.12 4.94
C ALA A 109 11.15 2.22 3.94
N GLU A 110 12.41 2.21 3.50
CA GLU A 110 12.96 3.22 2.58
C GLU A 110 12.67 2.91 1.11
N ASP A 111 12.40 1.64 0.77
CA ASP A 111 12.17 1.23 -0.61
C ASP A 111 10.82 1.75 -1.15
N ASN A 112 9.80 1.83 -0.29
CA ASN A 112 8.48 2.29 -0.70
C ASN A 112 7.66 2.79 0.50
N LYS A 113 6.99 3.95 0.33
CA LYS A 113 6.11 4.55 1.34
C LYS A 113 5.00 3.59 1.84
N ILE A 114 4.56 2.66 1.00
CA ILE A 114 3.58 1.63 1.38
C ILE A 114 4.16 0.73 2.47
N TYR A 115 5.40 0.27 2.33
CA TYR A 115 6.06 -0.57 3.34
C TYR A 115 6.25 0.18 4.66
N ASP A 116 6.62 1.46 4.61
CA ASP A 116 6.76 2.28 5.81
C ASP A 116 5.42 2.45 6.54
N THR A 117 4.35 2.74 5.81
CA THR A 117 3.01 2.92 6.39
C THR A 117 2.48 1.65 7.03
N HIS A 118 2.54 0.52 6.31
CA HIS A 118 2.06 -0.76 6.79
C HIS A 118 2.93 -1.31 7.93
N GLY A 119 4.26 -1.17 7.83
CA GLY A 119 5.17 -1.65 8.86
C GLY A 119 4.96 -0.95 10.21
N ARG A 120 4.82 0.38 10.21
CA ARG A 120 4.47 1.13 11.42
C ARG A 120 3.14 0.67 12.01
N ALA A 121 2.13 0.45 11.17
CA ALA A 121 0.82 0.02 11.62
C ALA A 121 0.87 -1.36 12.29
N VAL A 122 1.57 -2.34 11.68
CA VAL A 122 1.73 -3.69 12.23
C VAL A 122 2.50 -3.65 13.55
N VAL A 123 3.66 -2.98 13.59
CA VAL A 123 4.51 -2.91 14.78
C VAL A 123 3.78 -2.20 15.92
N ASN A 124 3.15 -1.05 15.67
CA ASN A 124 2.40 -0.31 16.66
C ASN A 124 1.26 -1.15 17.26
N PHE A 125 0.52 -1.87 16.43
CA PHE A 125 -0.57 -2.73 16.88
C PHE A 125 -0.05 -3.85 17.77
N HIS A 126 0.98 -4.59 17.35
CA HIS A 126 1.49 -5.70 18.14
C HIS A 126 2.22 -5.26 19.42
N CYS A 127 2.85 -4.07 19.43
CA CYS A 127 3.33 -3.45 20.67
C CYS A 127 2.16 -3.15 21.62
N THR A 128 1.04 -2.64 21.09
CA THR A 128 -0.16 -2.37 21.89
C THR A 128 -0.76 -3.65 22.44
N ILE A 129 -0.88 -4.70 21.64
CA ILE A 129 -1.36 -6.02 22.08
C ILE A 129 -0.47 -6.58 23.21
N ASN A 130 0.86 -6.54 23.03
CA ASN A 130 1.78 -7.01 24.07
C ASN A 130 1.65 -6.19 25.36
N LEU A 131 1.49 -4.86 25.26
CA LEU A 131 1.24 -4.00 26.42
C LEU A 131 -0.07 -4.39 27.14
N MET A 132 -1.15 -4.61 26.40
CA MET A 132 -2.43 -5.07 26.96
C MET A 132 -2.31 -6.44 27.62
N LEU A 133 -1.55 -7.38 27.04
CA LEU A 133 -1.29 -8.69 27.62
C LEU A 133 -0.49 -8.56 28.92
N ILE A 134 0.53 -7.71 28.98
CA ILE A 134 1.30 -7.45 30.20
C ILE A 134 0.40 -6.87 31.29
N ILE A 135 -0.44 -5.87 30.95
CA ILE A 135 -1.40 -5.28 31.91
C ILE A 135 -2.36 -6.36 32.41
N SER A 136 -2.89 -7.22 31.54
CA SER A 136 -3.81 -8.29 31.93
C SER A 136 -3.16 -9.31 32.89
N LEU A 137 -1.87 -9.59 32.71
CA LEU A 137 -1.12 -10.45 33.65
C LEU A 137 -0.95 -9.78 35.02
N LEU A 138 -0.71 -8.47 35.07
CA LEU A 138 -0.60 -7.72 36.32
C LEU A 138 -1.93 -7.69 37.10
N LEU A 139 -3.06 -7.78 36.41
CA LEU A 139 -4.38 -7.87 37.01
C LEU A 139 -4.62 -9.20 37.75
N PHE A 140 -3.73 -10.18 37.65
CA PHE A 140 -3.79 -11.42 38.39
C PHE A 140 -3.82 -11.18 39.93
N PHE A 141 -3.01 -10.24 40.41
CA PHE A 141 -2.88 -9.96 41.83
C PHE A 141 -4.18 -9.38 42.46
N PRO A 142 -4.77 -8.31 41.88
CA PRO A 142 -6.01 -7.74 42.45
C PRO A 142 -7.29 -8.52 42.09
N PHE A 143 -7.30 -9.25 40.97
CA PHE A 143 -8.50 -9.92 40.44
C PHE A 143 -8.16 -11.32 39.89
N PRO A 144 -7.81 -12.29 40.75
CA PRO A 144 -7.46 -13.63 40.33
C PRO A 144 -8.63 -14.32 39.61
N GLY A 145 -8.35 -14.92 38.45
CA GLY A 145 -9.33 -15.58 37.59
C GLY A 145 -9.89 -14.72 36.47
N TYR A 146 -10.21 -13.44 36.67
CA TYR A 146 -10.69 -12.54 35.61
C TYR A 146 -9.60 -12.20 34.59
N ASN A 147 -8.34 -12.21 35.00
CA ASN A 147 -7.19 -11.98 34.11
C ASN A 147 -7.14 -12.98 32.95
N PHE A 148 -7.53 -14.26 33.17
CA PHE A 148 -7.53 -15.25 32.10
C PHE A 148 -8.55 -14.92 31.01
N ILE A 149 -9.72 -14.40 31.37
CA ILE A 149 -10.77 -13.98 30.44
C ILE A 149 -10.24 -12.77 29.62
N ILE A 150 -9.67 -11.77 30.30
CA ILE A 150 -9.15 -10.57 29.67
C ILE A 150 -8.01 -10.94 28.72
N THR A 151 -7.05 -11.78 29.17
CA THR A 151 -5.94 -12.27 28.35
C THR A 151 -6.46 -12.97 27.09
N GLY A 152 -7.45 -13.87 27.25
CA GLY A 152 -8.05 -14.59 26.13
C GLY A 152 -8.72 -13.65 25.11
N LEU A 153 -9.45 -12.64 25.59
CA LEU A 153 -10.09 -11.64 24.73
C LEU A 153 -9.06 -10.78 23.96
N VAL A 154 -8.01 -10.31 24.64
CA VAL A 154 -6.93 -9.53 24.00
C VAL A 154 -6.20 -10.37 22.95
N PHE A 155 -5.91 -11.64 23.27
CA PHE A 155 -5.27 -12.56 22.35
C PHE A 155 -6.11 -12.83 21.10
N LEU A 156 -7.41 -13.14 21.31
CA LEU A 156 -8.36 -13.35 20.21
C LEU A 156 -8.51 -12.09 19.34
N PHE A 157 -8.61 -10.91 19.97
CA PHE A 157 -8.64 -9.63 19.27
C PHE A 157 -7.38 -9.45 18.39
N GLY A 158 -6.19 -9.72 18.93
CA GLY A 158 -4.93 -9.65 18.19
C GLY A 158 -4.93 -10.55 16.97
N ILE A 159 -5.35 -11.82 17.10
CA ILE A 159 -5.41 -12.79 16.01
C ILE A 159 -6.41 -12.35 14.93
N VAL A 160 -7.64 -12.00 15.31
CA VAL A 160 -8.71 -11.63 14.36
C VAL A 160 -8.29 -10.43 13.52
N PHE A 161 -7.75 -9.37 14.13
CA PHE A 161 -7.33 -8.19 13.39
C PHE A 161 -6.06 -8.43 12.57
N SER A 162 -5.15 -9.29 13.00
CA SER A 162 -3.99 -9.69 12.20
C SER A 162 -4.42 -10.46 10.95
N LEU A 163 -5.30 -11.45 11.06
CA LEU A 163 -5.84 -12.20 9.92
C LEU A 163 -6.58 -11.29 8.94
N LYS A 164 -7.47 -10.41 9.46
CA LYS A 164 -8.19 -9.43 8.63
C LYS A 164 -7.22 -8.56 7.84
N ASN A 165 -6.14 -8.09 8.46
CA ASN A 165 -5.18 -7.21 7.80
C ASN A 165 -4.26 -7.93 6.84
N VAL A 166 -3.91 -9.21 7.05
CA VAL A 166 -3.26 -10.04 6.01
C VAL A 166 -4.12 -10.07 4.75
N MET A 167 -5.40 -10.38 4.88
CA MET A 167 -6.32 -10.45 3.73
C MET A 167 -6.51 -9.08 3.06
N SER A 168 -6.69 -8.02 3.85
CA SER A 168 -6.88 -6.66 3.33
C SER A 168 -5.63 -6.13 2.63
N ALA A 169 -4.45 -6.34 3.20
CA ALA A 169 -3.19 -5.90 2.60
C ALA A 169 -2.91 -6.57 1.25
N LEU A 170 -3.26 -7.87 1.12
CA LEU A 170 -3.08 -8.63 -0.12
C LEU A 170 -4.15 -8.34 -1.18
N GLY A 171 -5.38 -8.00 -0.75
CA GLY A 171 -6.51 -7.74 -1.63
C GLY A 171 -6.61 -6.28 -2.06
N SER A 172 -6.84 -5.38 -1.11
CA SER A 172 -7.07 -3.95 -1.36
C SER A 172 -5.83 -3.06 -1.17
N GLY A 173 -4.73 -3.62 -0.69
CA GLY A 173 -3.52 -2.84 -0.38
C GLY A 173 -3.71 -1.88 0.80
N THR A 174 -4.68 -2.13 1.67
CA THR A 174 -4.97 -1.29 2.84
C THR A 174 -4.77 -2.08 4.14
N CYS A 175 -4.51 -1.38 5.24
CA CYS A 175 -4.53 -1.97 6.57
C CYS A 175 -5.25 -1.05 7.55
N ASN A 176 -5.94 -1.66 8.52
CA ASN A 176 -6.61 -0.94 9.60
C ASN A 176 -6.47 -1.74 10.90
N TYR A 177 -5.65 -1.23 11.80
CA TYR A 177 -5.41 -1.79 13.13
C TYR A 177 -6.05 -0.89 14.19
N PRO A 178 -7.24 -1.24 14.69
CA PRO A 178 -7.92 -0.43 15.69
C PRO A 178 -7.19 -0.48 17.05
N LEU A 179 -7.39 0.54 17.86
CA LEU A 179 -6.80 0.67 19.20
C LEU A 179 -5.26 0.64 19.23
N SER A 180 -4.62 0.91 18.11
CA SER A 180 -3.17 0.91 17.99
C SER A 180 -2.56 2.22 18.54
N ILE A 181 -1.68 2.12 19.54
CA ILE A 181 -0.93 3.25 20.06
C ILE A 181 0.22 3.59 19.09
N PRO A 182 0.36 4.84 18.64
CA PRO A 182 1.37 5.21 17.64
C PRO A 182 2.76 5.39 18.27
N PHE A 183 3.41 4.31 18.69
CA PHE A 183 4.80 4.31 19.18
C PHE A 183 5.76 4.79 18.09
N LEU A 184 5.54 4.32 16.86
CA LEU A 184 6.28 4.74 15.66
C LEU A 184 5.44 5.75 14.89
N LYS A 185 5.83 7.02 14.95
CA LYS A 185 5.15 8.11 14.22
C LYS A 185 5.66 8.19 12.78
N PRO A 186 4.82 8.59 11.80
CA PRO A 186 5.27 8.85 10.44
C PRO A 186 6.33 9.95 10.42
N LYS A 187 7.34 9.83 9.53
CA LYS A 187 8.28 10.91 9.28
C LYS A 187 7.49 12.09 8.68
N ILE A 188 7.48 13.23 9.37
CA ILE A 188 6.93 14.47 8.81
C ILE A 188 7.99 14.96 7.81
N ASN A 189 7.74 14.81 6.53
CA ASN A 189 8.56 15.47 5.52
C ASN A 189 8.39 16.99 5.71
N LYS A 190 9.43 17.63 6.22
CA LYS A 190 9.57 19.08 6.16
C LYS A 190 9.94 19.50 4.75
#